data_820e54b307203cdc4ed1840a0e25d881
#
_entry.id   820e54b307203cdc4ed1840a0e25d881
#
_cell.length_a   1.000
_cell.length_b   1.000
_cell.length_c   1.000
_cell.angle_alpha   90.00
_cell.angle_beta   90.00
_cell.angle_gamma   90.00
#
_symmetry.space_group_name_H-M   'P 1'
#
loop_
_entity.id
_entity.type
_entity.pdbx_description
1 polymer ?
#
loop_
_entity_poly.entity_id
_entity_poly.type
_entity_poly.pdbx_seq_one_letter_code
_entity_poly.pdbx_strand_id
1 'polypeptide(L)'
;MSWGPRKLRGWLEDRHPDGAWPAASTIGALLGRAGLAHARRLRHRTPPYTQPFAAATQANAVWCADFKGWFRTRDGERIDPFTMTDAASRYLLRCQAVEKTDTEAVRSICEAAFREYGLPLAIRTDNGPPFASRGVAGLSRLSLWWIKLGIVPERIQPGHPEQNGRHERMHRTLKEETARPAEANRRRQQESFDRFRRTYNQERPHEALGQKPPAALYTPSPRPWPSRVPEPDYDCGMEVRSVYPHGQFFWKGHDVFLSKVLAGERIGLEPIDDRYWWVCFGELPIAWFDSRELTTGNLPAGKIDGHGNPEISNNRDSRIPTAAATAAGQ
;
A
#
# COMPACT_ATOMS: atom_id res chain seq x y z
N MET A 1 22.54 16.37 -0.28
CA MET A 1 21.47 16.05 -1.26
C MET A 1 22.10 15.56 -2.55
N SER A 2 21.71 14.38 -3.05
CA SER A 2 22.23 13.81 -4.30
C SER A 2 21.27 14.07 -5.47
N TRP A 3 21.28 15.29 -6.00
CA TRP A 3 20.46 15.65 -7.16
C TRP A 3 21.27 15.57 -8.45
N GLY A 4 20.72 14.90 -9.45
CA GLY A 4 21.32 14.89 -10.78
C GLY A 4 21.05 16.18 -11.56
N PRO A 5 21.75 16.40 -12.70
CA PRO A 5 21.70 17.65 -13.46
C PRO A 5 20.29 18.11 -13.86
N ARG A 6 19.40 17.18 -14.25
CA ARG A 6 18.02 17.51 -14.63
C ARG A 6 17.22 18.06 -13.45
N LYS A 7 17.40 17.49 -12.25
CA LYS A 7 16.72 17.95 -11.04
C LYS A 7 17.21 19.31 -10.59
N LEU A 8 18.54 19.52 -10.65
CA LEU A 8 19.13 20.83 -10.33
C LEU A 8 18.61 21.90 -11.26
N ARG A 9 18.54 21.61 -12.57
CA ARG A 9 17.99 22.55 -13.54
C ARG A 9 16.52 22.88 -13.22
N GLY A 10 15.66 21.85 -13.04
CA GLY A 10 14.26 22.07 -12.72
C GLY A 10 14.03 22.85 -11.42
N TRP A 11 14.86 22.63 -10.40
CA TRP A 11 14.81 23.40 -9.16
C TRP A 11 15.23 24.85 -9.34
N LEU A 12 16.26 25.13 -10.17
CA LEU A 12 16.70 26.48 -10.48
C LEU A 12 15.63 27.24 -11.30
N GLU A 13 15.01 26.59 -12.27
CA GLU A 13 13.92 27.17 -13.08
C GLU A 13 12.70 27.51 -12.22
N ASP A 14 12.36 26.68 -11.23
CA ASP A 14 11.23 26.90 -10.32
C ASP A 14 11.50 28.08 -9.35
N ARG A 15 12.71 28.17 -8.80
CA ARG A 15 13.08 29.22 -7.83
C ARG A 15 13.51 30.54 -8.41
N HIS A 16 14.01 30.52 -9.62
CA HIS A 16 14.55 31.67 -10.31
C HIS A 16 14.09 31.66 -11.77
N PRO A 17 12.77 31.89 -12.01
CA PRO A 17 12.18 31.77 -13.35
C PRO A 17 12.76 32.74 -14.37
N ASP A 18 13.29 33.89 -13.92
CA ASP A 18 13.92 34.91 -14.80
C ASP A 18 15.38 34.57 -15.14
N GLY A 19 15.94 33.50 -14.59
CA GLY A 19 17.32 33.09 -14.82
C GLY A 19 17.51 32.27 -16.09
N ALA A 20 18.57 32.58 -16.87
CA ALA A 20 18.99 31.75 -18.00
C ALA A 20 19.85 30.57 -17.53
N TRP A 21 19.22 29.42 -17.31
CA TRP A 21 19.92 28.24 -16.77
C TRP A 21 20.52 27.37 -17.88
N PRO A 22 21.75 26.86 -17.72
CA PRO A 22 22.37 25.99 -18.69
C PRO A 22 21.59 24.69 -18.93
N ALA A 23 21.78 24.07 -20.09
CA ALA A 23 21.24 22.74 -20.37
C ALA A 23 21.68 21.72 -19.31
N ALA A 24 20.84 20.71 -19.03
CA ALA A 24 21.15 19.68 -18.04
C ALA A 24 22.47 18.92 -18.35
N SER A 25 22.83 18.77 -19.64
CA SER A 25 24.13 18.23 -20.07
C SER A 25 25.31 19.08 -19.61
N THR A 26 25.20 20.40 -19.74
CA THR A 26 26.23 21.37 -19.31
C THR A 26 26.38 21.34 -17.80
N ILE A 27 25.27 21.34 -17.03
CA ILE A 27 25.30 21.18 -15.58
C ILE A 27 25.97 19.85 -15.21
N GLY A 28 25.67 18.76 -15.92
CA GLY A 28 26.30 17.46 -15.71
C GLY A 28 27.82 17.48 -15.96
N ALA A 29 28.28 18.16 -17.00
CA ALA A 29 29.69 18.32 -17.28
C ALA A 29 30.41 19.17 -16.21
N LEU A 30 29.76 20.22 -15.70
CA LEU A 30 30.29 21.04 -14.59
C LEU A 30 30.42 20.22 -13.30
N LEU A 31 29.39 19.46 -12.94
CA LEU A 31 29.42 18.58 -11.77
C LEU A 31 30.48 17.48 -11.87
N GLY A 32 30.67 16.93 -13.07
CA GLY A 32 31.71 15.94 -13.35
C GLY A 32 33.12 16.51 -13.16
N ARG A 33 33.41 17.72 -13.71
CA ARG A 33 34.69 18.41 -13.55
C ARG A 33 34.97 18.79 -12.09
N ALA A 34 33.92 19.13 -11.34
CA ALA A 34 34.03 19.43 -9.91
C ALA A 34 34.10 18.18 -9.01
N GLY A 35 34.14 16.96 -9.57
CA GLY A 35 34.19 15.71 -8.80
C GLY A 35 32.88 15.40 -8.02
N LEU A 36 31.80 16.14 -8.28
CA LEU A 36 30.51 16.02 -7.61
C LEU A 36 29.54 15.01 -8.28
N ALA A 37 29.91 14.48 -9.44
CA ALA A 37 29.15 13.45 -10.13
C ALA A 37 29.97 12.17 -10.29
N HIS A 38 29.43 11.06 -9.80
CA HIS A 38 30.03 9.74 -10.01
C HIS A 38 29.44 9.08 -11.27
N ALA A 39 30.29 8.45 -12.08
CA ALA A 39 29.87 7.67 -13.24
C ALA A 39 28.89 6.57 -12.78
N ARG A 40 27.66 6.59 -13.29
CA ARG A 40 26.69 5.53 -13.04
C ARG A 40 27.05 4.32 -13.90
N ARG A 41 27.25 3.15 -13.26
CA ARG A 41 27.21 1.87 -13.97
C ARG A 41 25.85 1.73 -14.67
N LEU A 42 25.87 1.57 -15.98
CA LEU A 42 24.68 1.21 -16.76
C LEU A 42 24.15 -0.15 -16.22
N ARG A 43 23.03 -0.13 -15.55
CA ARG A 43 22.30 -1.36 -15.19
C ARG A 43 21.31 -1.67 -16.31
N HIS A 44 21.17 -2.95 -16.63
CA HIS A 44 20.11 -3.44 -17.50
C HIS A 44 18.77 -2.85 -17.04
N ARG A 45 18.10 -2.09 -17.89
CA ARG A 45 16.77 -1.55 -17.57
C ARG A 45 15.76 -2.66 -17.83
N THR A 46 15.15 -3.16 -16.78
CA THR A 46 13.90 -3.90 -16.91
C THR A 46 12.87 -2.95 -17.53
N PRO A 47 12.13 -3.37 -18.58
CA PRO A 47 11.08 -2.55 -19.15
C PRO A 47 10.13 -2.10 -18.04
N PRO A 48 9.67 -0.83 -18.03
CA PRO A 48 8.68 -0.41 -17.04
C PRO A 48 7.40 -1.24 -17.22
N TYR A 49 6.93 -1.85 -16.15
CA TYR A 49 5.59 -2.45 -16.13
C TYR A 49 4.56 -1.38 -16.50
N THR A 50 3.78 -1.65 -17.54
CA THR A 50 3.03 -0.61 -18.23
C THR A 50 1.90 0.00 -17.42
N GLN A 51 1.34 -0.68 -16.40
CA GLN A 51 0.26 -0.14 -15.56
C GLN A 51 0.17 -0.66 -14.11
N PRO A 52 1.25 -0.63 -13.31
CA PRO A 52 1.17 -1.13 -11.92
C PRO A 52 0.32 -0.25 -10.98
N PHE A 53 -0.12 0.92 -11.43
CA PHE A 53 -0.84 1.93 -10.66
C PHE A 53 -2.00 2.52 -11.46
N ALA A 54 -2.72 1.69 -12.23
CA ALA A 54 -3.86 2.16 -13.02
C ALA A 54 -4.92 2.89 -12.17
N ALA A 55 -5.14 2.44 -10.93
CA ALA A 55 -6.05 3.09 -9.98
C ALA A 55 -5.46 4.34 -9.29
N ALA A 56 -4.15 4.59 -9.38
CA ALA A 56 -3.49 5.73 -8.73
C ALA A 56 -3.50 6.97 -9.64
N THR A 57 -4.68 7.43 -10.04
CA THR A 57 -4.88 8.55 -10.97
C THR A 57 -4.91 9.91 -10.27
N GLN A 58 -5.24 9.93 -8.99
CA GLN A 58 -5.35 11.14 -8.17
C GLN A 58 -4.78 10.92 -6.77
N ALA A 59 -4.50 12.02 -6.07
CA ALA A 59 -4.06 11.97 -4.68
C ALA A 59 -5.06 11.21 -3.80
N ASN A 60 -4.53 10.41 -2.88
CA ASN A 60 -5.27 9.56 -1.94
C ASN A 60 -6.09 8.41 -2.56
N ALA A 61 -5.99 8.15 -3.87
CA ALA A 61 -6.57 6.95 -4.44
C ALA A 61 -5.85 5.68 -3.91
N VAL A 62 -4.53 5.67 -3.94
CA VAL A 62 -3.72 4.56 -3.42
C VAL A 62 -2.54 5.10 -2.62
N TRP A 63 -2.43 4.71 -1.36
CA TRP A 63 -1.20 4.88 -0.61
C TRP A 63 -0.36 3.59 -0.65
N CYS A 64 0.95 3.72 -0.73
CA CYS A 64 1.88 2.59 -0.63
C CYS A 64 2.57 2.62 0.72
N ALA A 65 2.57 1.49 1.43
CA ALA A 65 3.25 1.34 2.71
C ALA A 65 4.23 0.17 2.68
N ASP A 66 5.45 0.38 3.19
CA ASP A 66 6.51 -0.63 3.11
C ASP A 66 7.61 -0.37 4.15
N PHE A 67 8.34 -1.44 4.52
CA PHE A 67 9.57 -1.37 5.29
C PHE A 67 10.78 -1.36 4.36
N LYS A 68 11.69 -0.40 4.57
CA LYS A 68 12.93 -0.30 3.75
C LYS A 68 13.89 -1.46 3.96
N GLY A 69 13.73 -2.24 5.01
CA GLY A 69 14.74 -3.13 5.54
C GLY A 69 15.70 -2.42 6.50
N TRP A 70 16.15 -3.16 7.48
CA TRP A 70 16.83 -2.63 8.64
C TRP A 70 18.27 -2.17 8.40
N PHE A 71 18.73 -1.30 9.27
CA PHE A 71 20.15 -0.94 9.50
C PHE A 71 20.36 -0.62 10.98
N ARG A 72 21.60 -0.35 11.38
CA ARG A 72 21.92 0.04 12.75
C ARG A 72 22.35 1.48 12.81
N THR A 73 21.93 2.17 13.87
CA THR A 73 22.47 3.46 14.29
C THR A 73 23.87 3.27 14.90
N ARG A 74 24.61 4.36 15.14
CA ARG A 74 25.99 4.25 15.63
C ARG A 74 26.09 3.69 17.05
N ASP A 75 25.05 3.82 17.87
CA ASP A 75 24.94 3.17 19.19
C ASP A 75 24.57 1.67 19.10
N GLY A 76 24.38 1.13 17.89
CA GLY A 76 24.10 -0.28 17.64
C GLY A 76 22.60 -0.64 17.62
N GLU A 77 21.70 0.30 17.89
CA GLU A 77 20.26 0.06 17.86
C GLU A 77 19.78 -0.29 16.43
N ARG A 78 18.95 -1.32 16.30
CA ARG A 78 18.33 -1.70 15.03
C ARG A 78 17.18 -0.77 14.71
N ILE A 79 17.15 -0.28 13.48
CA ILE A 79 16.08 0.56 12.94
C ILE A 79 15.53 -0.10 11.68
N ASP A 80 14.21 -0.29 11.63
CA ASP A 80 13.47 -0.67 10.43
C ASP A 80 12.68 0.57 9.94
N PRO A 81 13.12 1.28 8.88
CA PRO A 81 12.38 2.44 8.38
C PRO A 81 11.05 2.03 7.77
N PHE A 82 9.95 2.47 8.38
CA PHE A 82 8.62 2.38 7.80
C PHE A 82 8.32 3.63 6.99
N THR A 83 7.82 3.46 5.79
CA THR A 83 7.48 4.57 4.90
C THR A 83 6.08 4.41 4.34
N MET A 84 5.39 5.53 4.15
CA MET A 84 4.08 5.60 3.52
C MET A 84 4.06 6.73 2.52
N THR A 85 3.67 6.47 1.28
CA THR A 85 3.64 7.44 0.18
C THR A 85 2.30 7.43 -0.54
N ASP A 86 1.86 8.57 -1.01
CA ASP A 86 0.80 8.67 -2.00
C ASP A 86 1.31 8.25 -3.38
N ALA A 87 0.63 7.31 -4.03
CA ALA A 87 1.11 6.73 -5.28
C ALA A 87 1.01 7.68 -6.48
N ALA A 88 0.06 8.61 -6.50
CA ALA A 88 -0.11 9.57 -7.58
C ALA A 88 0.88 10.72 -7.48
N SER A 89 0.82 11.47 -6.39
CA SER A 89 1.64 12.67 -6.16
C SER A 89 3.08 12.37 -5.73
N ARG A 90 3.39 11.12 -5.31
CA ARG A 90 4.68 10.72 -4.68
C ARG A 90 4.92 11.34 -3.32
N TYR A 91 3.95 12.00 -2.72
CA TYR A 91 4.09 12.63 -1.43
C TYR A 91 4.43 11.60 -0.34
N LEU A 92 5.49 11.84 0.40
CA LEU A 92 5.94 10.98 1.50
C LEU A 92 5.17 11.37 2.77
N LEU A 93 4.11 10.62 3.07
CA LEU A 93 3.20 10.85 4.19
C LEU A 93 3.87 10.55 5.53
N ARG A 94 4.60 9.44 5.60
CA ARG A 94 5.33 8.98 6.81
C ARG A 94 6.70 8.43 6.44
N CYS A 95 7.66 8.70 7.32
CA CYS A 95 8.98 8.08 7.32
C CYS A 95 9.40 7.91 8.78
N GLN A 96 9.23 6.70 9.33
CA GLN A 96 9.38 6.44 10.77
C GLN A 96 10.49 5.44 11.06
N ALA A 97 11.31 5.75 12.05
CA ALA A 97 12.32 4.86 12.60
C ALA A 97 11.66 3.92 13.62
N VAL A 98 11.31 2.70 13.19
CA VAL A 98 10.66 1.71 14.05
C VAL A 98 11.67 0.70 14.56
N GLU A 99 11.49 0.28 15.79
CA GLU A 99 12.25 -0.81 16.43
C GLU A 99 11.68 -2.18 16.08
N LYS A 100 10.33 -2.28 16.03
CA LYS A 100 9.60 -3.52 15.77
C LYS A 100 8.67 -3.37 14.59
N THR A 101 8.66 -4.35 13.73
CA THR A 101 7.80 -4.40 12.54
C THR A 101 6.47 -5.13 12.84
N ASP A 102 5.87 -4.86 13.98
CA ASP A 102 4.63 -5.50 14.41
C ASP A 102 3.36 -4.70 14.00
N THR A 103 2.21 -5.33 14.19
CA THR A 103 0.91 -4.76 13.80
C THR A 103 0.59 -3.47 14.57
N GLU A 104 0.96 -3.39 15.85
CA GLU A 104 0.62 -2.26 16.71
C GLU A 104 1.41 -1.01 16.34
N ALA A 105 2.71 -1.16 16.12
CA ALA A 105 3.56 -0.07 15.65
C ALA A 105 3.06 0.50 14.32
N VAL A 106 2.77 -0.37 13.34
CA VAL A 106 2.26 0.07 12.03
C VAL A 106 0.88 0.71 12.16
N ARG A 107 -0.01 0.14 12.98
CA ARG A 107 -1.34 0.72 13.22
C ARG A 107 -1.25 2.12 13.79
N SER A 108 -0.40 2.35 14.79
CA SER A 108 -0.18 3.68 15.40
C SER A 108 0.30 4.70 14.36
N ILE A 109 1.26 4.31 13.49
CA ILE A 109 1.78 5.19 12.43
C ILE A 109 0.71 5.48 11.38
N CYS A 110 -0.07 4.47 10.96
CA CYS A 110 -1.20 4.65 10.04
C CYS A 110 -2.26 5.57 10.64
N GLU A 111 -2.64 5.38 11.90
CA GLU A 111 -3.61 6.24 12.58
C GLU A 111 -3.14 7.70 12.61
N ALA A 112 -1.88 7.95 12.95
CA ALA A 112 -1.31 9.29 12.91
C ALA A 112 -1.35 9.89 11.48
N ALA A 113 -1.09 9.06 10.44
CA ALA A 113 -1.21 9.50 9.05
C ALA A 113 -2.67 9.82 8.69
N PHE A 114 -3.62 8.98 9.09
CA PHE A 114 -5.04 9.18 8.80
C PHE A 114 -5.61 10.42 9.48
N ARG A 115 -5.16 10.73 10.69
CA ARG A 115 -5.55 11.96 11.40
C ARG A 115 -5.00 13.22 10.73
N GLU A 116 -3.79 13.16 10.19
CA GLU A 116 -3.13 14.31 9.55
C GLU A 116 -3.61 14.54 8.10
N TYR A 117 -3.82 13.46 7.34
CA TYR A 117 -4.05 13.53 5.89
C TYR A 117 -5.43 13.03 5.44
N GLY A 118 -6.25 12.50 6.33
CA GLY A 118 -7.49 11.81 5.99
C GLY A 118 -7.25 10.38 5.48
N LEU A 119 -8.33 9.69 5.09
CA LEU A 119 -8.31 8.28 4.69
C LEU A 119 -8.11 8.13 3.18
N PRO A 120 -7.20 7.26 2.71
CA PRO A 120 -7.11 6.89 1.30
C PRO A 120 -8.26 5.96 0.89
N LEU A 121 -8.41 5.72 -0.42
CA LEU A 121 -9.34 4.69 -0.92
C LEU A 121 -8.73 3.29 -0.78
N ALA A 122 -7.42 3.16 -1.02
CA ALA A 122 -6.71 1.89 -0.89
C ALA A 122 -5.32 2.06 -0.28
N ILE A 123 -4.83 1.00 0.37
CA ILE A 123 -3.43 0.91 0.81
C ILE A 123 -2.80 -0.32 0.18
N ARG A 124 -1.72 -0.10 -0.59
CA ARG A 124 -0.93 -1.15 -1.22
C ARG A 124 0.29 -1.47 -0.39
N THR A 125 0.49 -2.77 -0.12
CA THR A 125 1.62 -3.28 0.66
C THR A 125 2.26 -4.49 -0.03
N ASP A 126 3.39 -4.95 0.50
CA ASP A 126 3.93 -6.27 0.20
C ASP A 126 3.07 -7.38 0.82
N ASN A 127 3.48 -8.64 0.59
CA ASN A 127 2.80 -9.82 1.11
C ASN A 127 3.39 -10.31 2.45
N GLY A 128 4.26 -9.53 3.08
CA GLY A 128 4.89 -9.85 4.35
C GLY A 128 4.09 -9.41 5.58
N PRO A 129 4.43 -9.97 6.77
CA PRO A 129 3.91 -9.45 8.03
C PRO A 129 4.40 -8.00 8.26
N PRO A 130 3.59 -7.12 8.89
CA PRO A 130 2.26 -7.35 9.49
C PRO A 130 1.09 -7.14 8.51
N PHE A 131 1.36 -6.89 7.23
CA PHE A 131 0.34 -6.50 6.25
C PHE A 131 -0.51 -7.67 5.78
N ALA A 132 0.10 -8.85 5.66
CA ALA A 132 -0.56 -10.06 5.21
C ALA A 132 -0.38 -11.22 6.19
N SER A 133 -1.28 -12.20 6.12
CA SER A 133 -1.22 -13.46 6.85
C SER A 133 -1.44 -14.65 5.91
N ARG A 134 -1.31 -15.87 6.46
CA ARG A 134 -1.65 -17.10 5.75
C ARG A 134 -3.15 -17.46 5.86
N GLY A 135 -3.94 -16.62 6.52
CA GLY A 135 -5.37 -16.82 6.70
C GLY A 135 -6.19 -16.54 5.44
N VAL A 136 -7.50 -16.56 5.60
CA VAL A 136 -8.48 -16.32 4.53
C VAL A 136 -8.17 -15.01 3.80
N ALA A 137 -8.20 -15.03 2.49
CA ALA A 137 -7.83 -13.92 1.60
C ALA A 137 -6.46 -13.28 1.94
N GLY A 138 -5.61 -13.94 2.75
CA GLY A 138 -4.36 -13.41 3.28
C GLY A 138 -4.53 -12.20 4.21
N LEU A 139 -5.72 -11.97 4.75
CA LEU A 139 -6.02 -10.85 5.63
C LEU A 139 -5.23 -10.92 6.93
N SER A 140 -4.78 -9.78 7.40
CA SER A 140 -4.20 -9.55 8.73
C SER A 140 -5.17 -8.73 9.58
N ARG A 141 -4.91 -8.62 10.89
CA ARG A 141 -5.68 -7.71 11.76
C ARG A 141 -5.59 -6.26 11.30
N LEU A 142 -4.47 -5.88 10.70
CA LEU A 142 -4.26 -4.55 10.15
C LEU A 142 -5.16 -4.31 8.93
N SER A 143 -5.24 -5.27 8.00
CA SER A 143 -6.10 -5.16 6.82
C SER A 143 -7.60 -5.19 7.19
N LEU A 144 -8.01 -5.97 8.20
CA LEU A 144 -9.40 -5.91 8.72
C LEU A 144 -9.73 -4.51 9.26
N TRP A 145 -8.81 -3.91 10.00
CA TRP A 145 -8.99 -2.56 10.51
C TRP A 145 -9.09 -1.52 9.36
N TRP A 146 -8.31 -1.67 8.30
CA TRP A 146 -8.45 -0.81 7.10
C TRP A 146 -9.81 -0.98 6.44
N ILE A 147 -10.29 -2.22 6.28
CA ILE A 147 -11.62 -2.48 5.71
C ILE A 147 -12.72 -1.79 6.53
N LYS A 148 -12.67 -1.86 7.86
CA LYS A 148 -13.61 -1.14 8.74
C LYS A 148 -13.59 0.38 8.51
N LEU A 149 -12.46 0.93 8.08
CA LEU A 149 -12.31 2.35 7.73
C LEU A 149 -12.73 2.66 6.28
N GLY A 150 -13.24 1.68 5.54
CA GLY A 150 -13.56 1.80 4.13
C GLY A 150 -12.32 1.99 3.25
N ILE A 151 -11.19 1.38 3.65
CA ILE A 151 -9.93 1.38 2.91
C ILE A 151 -9.70 -0.03 2.35
N VAL A 152 -9.52 -0.13 1.04
CA VAL A 152 -9.26 -1.42 0.37
C VAL A 152 -7.79 -1.82 0.59
N PRO A 153 -7.50 -2.98 1.22
CA PRO A 153 -6.14 -3.50 1.28
C PRO A 153 -5.75 -4.11 -0.07
N GLU A 154 -4.79 -3.48 -0.75
CA GLU A 154 -4.20 -4.01 -1.98
C GLU A 154 -2.86 -4.68 -1.68
N ARG A 155 -2.55 -5.74 -2.40
CA ARG A 155 -1.26 -6.42 -2.32
C ARG A 155 -0.60 -6.49 -3.69
N ILE A 156 0.74 -6.39 -3.70
CA ILE A 156 1.51 -6.65 -4.91
C ILE A 156 1.33 -8.12 -5.31
N GLN A 157 1.24 -8.38 -6.61
CA GLN A 157 1.18 -9.74 -7.11
C GLN A 157 2.48 -10.48 -6.80
N PRO A 158 2.42 -11.74 -6.33
CA PRO A 158 3.61 -12.56 -6.11
C PRO A 158 4.47 -12.64 -7.39
N GLY A 159 5.78 -12.39 -7.25
CA GLY A 159 6.70 -12.39 -8.39
C GLY A 159 6.75 -11.08 -9.20
N HIS A 160 6.01 -10.04 -8.81
CA HIS A 160 5.97 -8.74 -9.48
C HIS A 160 6.52 -7.57 -8.63
N PRO A 161 7.82 -7.58 -8.27
CA PRO A 161 8.43 -6.53 -7.45
C PRO A 161 8.38 -5.15 -8.14
N GLU A 162 8.29 -5.11 -9.47
CA GLU A 162 8.14 -3.87 -10.24
C GLU A 162 6.90 -3.06 -9.87
N GLN A 163 5.86 -3.71 -9.33
CA GLN A 163 4.67 -3.04 -8.80
C GLN A 163 4.98 -2.13 -7.61
N ASN A 164 6.13 -2.34 -6.94
CA ASN A 164 6.64 -1.48 -5.87
C ASN A 164 7.83 -0.60 -6.31
N GLY A 165 8.21 -0.63 -7.59
CA GLY A 165 9.42 0.04 -8.11
C GLY A 165 9.48 1.56 -7.89
N ARG A 166 8.33 2.22 -7.64
CA ARG A 166 8.26 3.63 -7.26
C ARG A 166 8.76 3.82 -5.82
N HIS A 167 8.29 2.97 -4.93
CA HIS A 167 8.65 2.95 -3.52
C HIS A 167 10.13 2.58 -3.34
N GLU A 168 10.62 1.59 -4.07
CA GLU A 168 12.03 1.19 -4.07
C GLU A 168 12.98 2.32 -4.46
N ARG A 169 12.61 3.15 -5.44
CA ARG A 169 13.41 4.33 -5.82
C ARG A 169 13.48 5.37 -4.70
N MET A 170 12.38 5.62 -4.01
CA MET A 170 12.35 6.50 -2.85
C MET A 170 13.21 5.91 -1.72
N HIS A 171 13.07 4.62 -1.43
CA HIS A 171 13.87 3.91 -0.44
C HIS A 171 15.38 3.96 -0.70
N ARG A 172 15.80 3.88 -1.96
CA ARG A 172 17.21 4.05 -2.33
C ARG A 172 17.70 5.43 -1.94
N THR A 173 16.94 6.47 -2.30
CA THR A 173 17.27 7.85 -1.97
C THR A 173 17.31 8.06 -0.45
N LEU A 174 16.31 7.54 0.28
CA LEU A 174 16.27 7.59 1.74
C LEU A 174 17.54 6.98 2.35
N LYS A 175 17.93 5.79 1.91
CA LYS A 175 19.13 5.10 2.41
C LYS A 175 20.41 5.88 2.11
N GLU A 176 20.53 6.42 0.90
CA GLU A 176 21.70 7.21 0.50
C GLU A 176 21.83 8.50 1.31
N GLU A 177 20.73 9.17 1.64
CA GLU A 177 20.73 10.48 2.30
C GLU A 177 20.66 10.41 3.85
N THR A 178 20.19 9.29 4.43
CA THR A 178 19.94 9.25 5.89
C THR A 178 20.58 8.07 6.63
N ALA A 179 21.04 7.04 5.92
CA ALA A 179 21.63 5.86 6.53
C ALA A 179 23.10 5.64 6.17
N ARG A 180 23.72 6.59 5.47
CA ARG A 180 25.13 6.53 5.07
C ARG A 180 25.81 7.89 5.19
N PRO A 181 26.38 8.18 6.38
CA PRO A 181 26.38 7.39 7.61
C PRO A 181 25.02 7.43 8.33
N ALA A 182 24.74 6.41 9.16
CA ALA A 182 23.62 6.43 10.07
C ALA A 182 23.86 7.41 11.22
N GLU A 183 22.79 7.89 11.83
CA GLU A 183 22.84 8.81 12.97
C GLU A 183 23.27 8.13 14.27
N ALA A 184 23.51 8.92 15.32
CA ALA A 184 24.03 8.43 16.59
C ALA A 184 23.08 7.46 17.30
N ASN A 185 21.78 7.71 17.24
CA ASN A 185 20.73 6.93 17.89
C ASN A 185 19.39 7.10 17.16
N ARG A 186 18.36 6.33 17.56
CA ARG A 186 17.03 6.34 16.95
C ARG A 186 16.37 7.74 16.92
N ARG A 187 16.49 8.51 17.99
CA ARG A 187 15.93 9.87 18.04
C ARG A 187 16.56 10.76 16.95
N ARG A 188 17.87 10.78 16.85
CA ARG A 188 18.59 11.53 15.80
C ARG A 188 18.29 11.01 14.41
N GLN A 189 18.12 9.69 14.27
CA GLN A 189 17.73 9.07 13.01
C GLN A 189 16.33 9.51 12.58
N GLN A 190 15.37 9.62 13.51
CA GLN A 190 14.05 10.15 13.23
C GLN A 190 14.12 11.62 12.80
N GLU A 191 14.88 12.45 13.47
CA GLU A 191 15.11 13.84 13.07
C GLU A 191 15.68 13.94 11.64
N SER A 192 16.55 13.00 11.26
CA SER A 192 17.11 12.90 9.90
C SER A 192 16.03 12.48 8.89
N PHE A 193 15.16 11.53 9.23
CA PHE A 193 14.02 11.15 8.41
C PHE A 193 13.01 12.28 8.23
N ASP A 194 12.78 13.09 9.28
CA ASP A 194 11.86 14.23 9.21
C ASP A 194 12.42 15.34 8.31
N ARG A 195 13.73 15.59 8.35
CA ARG A 195 14.39 16.51 7.40
C ARG A 195 14.28 15.99 5.97
N PHE A 196 14.59 14.70 5.77
CA PHE A 196 14.46 14.04 4.47
C PHE A 196 13.04 14.17 3.92
N ARG A 197 12.00 13.87 4.73
CA ARG A 197 10.59 13.95 4.34
C ARG A 197 10.22 15.37 3.88
N ARG A 198 10.65 16.40 4.62
CA ARG A 198 10.40 17.80 4.24
C ARG A 198 11.04 18.15 2.91
N THR A 199 12.34 17.91 2.75
CA THR A 199 13.05 18.19 1.51
C THR A 199 12.51 17.38 0.33
N TYR A 200 12.18 16.10 0.56
CA TYR A 200 11.61 15.22 -0.46
C TYR A 200 10.28 15.76 -0.98
N ASN A 201 9.41 16.21 -0.09
CA ASN A 201 8.08 16.70 -0.44
C ASN A 201 8.09 18.11 -1.00
N GLN A 202 8.87 19.02 -0.42
CA GLN A 202 8.75 20.46 -0.68
C GLN A 202 9.75 20.99 -1.69
N GLU A 203 10.90 20.31 -1.83
CA GLU A 203 12.01 20.87 -2.62
C GLU A 203 12.48 19.96 -3.75
N ARG A 204 12.33 18.62 -3.59
CA ARG A 204 12.93 17.68 -4.54
C ARG A 204 12.13 17.60 -5.83
N PRO A 205 12.72 17.98 -7.00
CA PRO A 205 12.06 17.81 -8.28
C PRO A 205 11.91 16.34 -8.66
N HIS A 206 10.74 15.96 -9.17
CA HIS A 206 10.45 14.63 -9.66
C HIS A 206 10.20 14.63 -11.16
N GLU A 207 11.00 13.88 -11.90
CA GLU A 207 10.88 13.79 -13.38
C GLU A 207 9.47 13.34 -13.81
N ALA A 208 8.89 12.37 -13.08
CA ALA A 208 7.54 11.88 -13.37
C ALA A 208 6.41 12.88 -13.02
N LEU A 209 6.73 13.98 -12.35
CA LEU A 209 5.82 15.05 -11.99
C LEU A 209 6.13 16.37 -12.73
N GLY A 210 6.79 16.25 -13.90
CA GLY A 210 7.21 17.45 -14.65
C GLY A 210 8.23 18.31 -13.89
N GLN A 211 9.12 17.68 -13.13
CA GLN A 211 10.11 18.34 -12.26
C GLN A 211 9.52 19.12 -11.07
N LYS A 212 8.23 19.02 -10.82
CA LYS A 212 7.59 19.62 -9.62
C LYS A 212 7.87 18.78 -8.37
N PRO A 213 7.93 19.40 -7.17
CA PRO A 213 7.98 18.68 -5.93
C PRO A 213 6.62 18.02 -5.61
N PRO A 214 6.58 16.90 -4.85
CA PRO A 214 5.35 16.21 -4.49
C PRO A 214 4.27 17.11 -3.84
N ALA A 215 4.68 18.06 -3.01
CA ALA A 215 3.78 18.99 -2.32
C ALA A 215 2.98 19.89 -3.27
N ALA A 216 3.48 20.13 -4.48
CA ALA A 216 2.74 20.90 -5.48
C ALA A 216 1.53 20.17 -6.08
N LEU A 217 1.46 18.84 -5.87
CA LEU A 217 0.41 17.98 -6.45
C LEU A 217 -0.40 17.22 -5.40
N TYR A 218 0.00 17.28 -4.15
CA TYR A 218 -0.67 16.57 -3.06
C TYR A 218 -1.66 17.50 -2.34
N THR A 219 -2.87 16.99 -2.13
CA THR A 219 -3.88 17.57 -1.24
C THR A 219 -4.37 16.51 -0.27
N PRO A 220 -4.65 16.84 1.00
CA PRO A 220 -5.21 15.87 1.95
C PRO A 220 -6.53 15.28 1.46
N SER A 221 -6.83 14.07 1.93
CA SER A 221 -8.08 13.40 1.59
C SER A 221 -9.30 14.12 2.18
N PRO A 222 -10.40 14.24 1.42
CA PRO A 222 -11.66 14.75 1.94
C PRO A 222 -12.36 13.77 2.90
N ARG A 223 -11.87 12.53 3.04
CA ARG A 223 -12.38 11.51 3.96
C ARG A 223 -11.70 11.68 5.32
N PRO A 224 -12.36 12.27 6.33
CA PRO A 224 -11.71 12.51 7.62
C PRO A 224 -11.56 11.21 8.42
N TRP A 225 -10.63 11.22 9.39
CA TRP A 225 -10.55 10.18 10.41
C TRP A 225 -11.85 10.17 11.23
N PRO A 226 -12.54 9.02 11.38
CA PRO A 226 -13.78 8.94 12.12
C PRO A 226 -13.53 9.02 13.64
N SER A 227 -14.47 9.58 14.39
CA SER A 227 -14.41 9.62 15.87
C SER A 227 -14.39 8.24 16.51
N ARG A 228 -15.01 7.27 15.84
CA ARG A 228 -15.03 5.84 16.20
C ARG A 228 -14.87 5.02 14.94
N VAL A 229 -14.04 3.96 15.00
CA VAL A 229 -13.93 2.99 13.89
C VAL A 229 -15.30 2.32 13.73
N PRO A 230 -15.93 2.40 12.55
CA PRO A 230 -17.25 1.81 12.33
C PRO A 230 -17.17 0.29 12.37
N GLU A 231 -18.25 -0.35 12.77
CA GLU A 231 -18.43 -1.78 12.52
C GLU A 231 -18.87 -1.98 11.07
N PRO A 232 -18.48 -3.11 10.45
CA PRO A 232 -18.92 -3.41 9.09
C PRO A 232 -20.43 -3.49 9.02
N ASP A 233 -21.00 -2.86 8.00
CA ASP A 233 -22.41 -2.97 7.68
C ASP A 233 -22.63 -4.04 6.62
N TYR A 234 -23.85 -4.61 6.56
CA TYR A 234 -24.18 -5.71 5.66
C TYR A 234 -25.55 -5.46 5.06
N ASP A 235 -25.69 -5.69 3.78
CA ASP A 235 -26.94 -5.55 3.05
C ASP A 235 -28.03 -6.48 3.63
N CYS A 236 -29.29 -6.08 3.48
CA CYS A 236 -30.46 -6.82 4.01
C CYS A 236 -30.62 -8.24 3.40
N GLY A 237 -29.98 -8.54 2.28
CA GLY A 237 -29.93 -9.86 1.64
C GLY A 237 -28.87 -10.80 2.20
N MET A 238 -27.94 -10.30 3.03
CA MET A 238 -26.90 -11.12 3.62
C MET A 238 -27.31 -11.74 4.95
N GLU A 239 -26.95 -13.01 5.15
CA GLU A 239 -27.05 -13.65 6.47
C GLU A 239 -25.82 -13.29 7.32
N VAL A 240 -26.03 -12.51 8.37
CA VAL A 240 -24.92 -12.09 9.24
C VAL A 240 -24.61 -13.15 10.30
N ARG A 241 -23.33 -13.49 10.46
CA ARG A 241 -22.82 -14.46 11.45
C ARG A 241 -21.67 -13.85 12.26
N SER A 242 -21.59 -14.21 13.54
CA SER A 242 -20.43 -13.90 14.37
C SER A 242 -19.36 -14.97 14.21
N VAL A 243 -18.09 -14.56 14.17
CA VAL A 243 -16.95 -15.47 14.16
C VAL A 243 -16.45 -15.65 15.59
N TYR A 244 -16.49 -16.88 16.10
CA TYR A 244 -16.09 -17.25 17.47
C TYR A 244 -14.55 -17.19 17.66
N PRO A 245 -14.05 -17.24 18.91
CA PRO A 245 -12.61 -17.10 19.21
C PRO A 245 -11.68 -18.07 18.48
N HIS A 246 -12.18 -19.26 18.12
CA HIS A 246 -11.40 -20.25 17.35
C HIS A 246 -11.42 -20.03 15.83
N GLY A 247 -12.11 -18.97 15.35
CA GLY A 247 -12.18 -18.62 13.93
C GLY A 247 -13.29 -19.35 13.17
N GLN A 248 -14.30 -19.86 13.88
CA GLN A 248 -15.46 -20.56 13.33
C GLN A 248 -16.69 -19.66 13.35
N PHE A 249 -17.63 -19.90 12.44
CA PHE A 249 -18.99 -19.38 12.52
C PHE A 249 -19.99 -20.54 12.53
N PHE A 250 -21.19 -20.28 13.04
CA PHE A 250 -22.22 -21.30 13.15
C PHE A 250 -23.17 -21.29 11.95
N TRP A 251 -23.37 -22.46 11.33
CA TRP A 251 -24.25 -22.67 10.20
C TRP A 251 -25.15 -23.89 10.39
N LYS A 252 -26.46 -23.70 10.53
CA LYS A 252 -27.49 -24.75 10.59
C LYS A 252 -27.12 -25.94 11.50
N GLY A 253 -26.60 -25.68 12.68
CA GLY A 253 -26.26 -26.72 13.67
C GLY A 253 -24.79 -27.17 13.65
N HIS A 254 -23.95 -26.58 12.79
CA HIS A 254 -22.55 -26.99 12.61
C HIS A 254 -21.59 -25.81 12.74
N ASP A 255 -20.41 -26.08 13.28
CA ASP A 255 -19.29 -25.15 13.30
C ASP A 255 -18.51 -25.22 11.98
N VAL A 256 -18.35 -24.08 11.32
CA VAL A 256 -17.60 -23.95 10.07
C VAL A 256 -16.37 -23.10 10.31
N PHE A 257 -15.18 -23.65 10.10
CA PHE A 257 -13.95 -22.89 10.26
C PHE A 257 -13.74 -21.92 9.09
N LEU A 258 -13.43 -20.67 9.42
CA LEU A 258 -13.11 -19.63 8.45
C LEU A 258 -11.69 -19.09 8.65
N SER A 259 -11.43 -18.39 9.75
CA SER A 259 -10.10 -17.85 10.05
C SER A 259 -10.03 -17.28 11.47
N LYS A 260 -8.93 -17.56 12.17
CA LYS A 260 -8.64 -16.95 13.49
C LYS A 260 -8.43 -15.43 13.44
N VAL A 261 -8.06 -14.87 12.29
CA VAL A 261 -7.90 -13.43 12.13
C VAL A 261 -9.21 -12.68 12.31
N LEU A 262 -10.34 -13.32 11.94
CA LEU A 262 -11.69 -12.78 12.05
C LEU A 262 -12.35 -13.05 13.42
N ALA A 263 -11.65 -13.68 14.36
CA ALA A 263 -12.20 -13.95 15.68
C ALA A 263 -12.74 -12.68 16.38
N GLY A 264 -13.99 -12.72 16.80
CA GLY A 264 -14.70 -11.58 17.40
C GLY A 264 -15.36 -10.63 16.40
N GLU A 265 -15.18 -10.84 15.09
CA GLU A 265 -15.80 -10.04 14.05
C GLU A 265 -17.14 -10.64 13.60
N ARG A 266 -17.90 -9.84 12.85
CA ARG A 266 -19.09 -10.29 12.13
C ARG A 266 -18.75 -10.43 10.66
N ILE A 267 -19.39 -11.38 9.98
CA ILE A 267 -19.29 -11.63 8.54
C ILE A 267 -20.67 -11.65 7.91
N GLY A 268 -20.77 -11.27 6.64
CA GLY A 268 -21.96 -11.43 5.82
C GLY A 268 -21.82 -12.67 4.93
N LEU A 269 -22.89 -13.44 4.84
CA LEU A 269 -23.00 -14.56 3.91
C LEU A 269 -24.00 -14.19 2.84
N GLU A 270 -23.55 -14.05 1.59
CA GLU A 270 -24.37 -13.71 0.43
C GLU A 270 -24.56 -14.95 -0.45
N PRO A 271 -25.81 -15.37 -0.75
CA PRO A 271 -26.04 -16.56 -1.55
C PRO A 271 -25.58 -16.35 -3.01
N ILE A 272 -24.80 -17.30 -3.53
CA ILE A 272 -24.45 -17.40 -4.96
C ILE A 272 -25.51 -18.30 -5.65
N ASP A 273 -25.79 -19.44 -5.02
CA ASP A 273 -26.80 -20.41 -5.42
C ASP A 273 -27.29 -21.20 -4.19
N ASP A 274 -28.00 -22.31 -4.40
CA ASP A 274 -28.54 -23.18 -3.32
C ASP A 274 -27.45 -23.86 -2.45
N ARG A 275 -26.20 -23.86 -2.89
CA ARG A 275 -25.08 -24.54 -2.25
C ARG A 275 -23.96 -23.58 -1.83
N TYR A 276 -23.58 -22.63 -2.67
CA TYR A 276 -22.41 -21.77 -2.51
C TYR A 276 -22.79 -20.38 -2.05
N TRP A 277 -21.95 -19.81 -1.18
CA TRP A 277 -22.14 -18.50 -0.57
C TRP A 277 -20.84 -17.71 -0.64
N TRP A 278 -20.92 -16.42 -0.92
CA TRP A 278 -19.80 -15.52 -0.63
C TRP A 278 -19.74 -15.27 0.86
N VAL A 279 -18.52 -15.26 1.40
CA VAL A 279 -18.24 -14.77 2.75
C VAL A 279 -17.66 -13.39 2.61
N CYS A 280 -18.36 -12.39 3.13
CA CYS A 280 -18.00 -10.98 3.02
C CYS A 280 -17.57 -10.42 4.39
N PHE A 281 -16.60 -9.52 4.38
CA PHE A 281 -16.27 -8.68 5.53
C PHE A 281 -16.51 -7.22 5.13
N GLY A 282 -17.58 -6.61 5.66
CA GLY A 282 -18.18 -5.42 5.08
C GLY A 282 -18.64 -5.72 3.64
N GLU A 283 -18.30 -4.82 2.71
CA GLU A 283 -18.61 -4.97 1.28
C GLU A 283 -17.63 -5.88 0.53
N LEU A 284 -16.53 -6.31 1.15
CA LEU A 284 -15.48 -7.07 0.47
C LEU A 284 -15.70 -8.58 0.59
N PRO A 285 -15.86 -9.32 -0.51
CA PRO A 285 -15.82 -10.77 -0.49
C PRO A 285 -14.41 -11.23 -0.13
N ILE A 286 -14.32 -12.15 0.87
CA ILE A 286 -13.05 -12.63 1.40
C ILE A 286 -12.86 -14.13 1.21
N ALA A 287 -13.95 -14.88 1.04
CA ALA A 287 -13.96 -16.32 0.84
C ALA A 287 -15.23 -16.77 0.11
N TRP A 288 -15.26 -18.02 -0.30
CA TRP A 288 -16.49 -18.72 -0.60
C TRP A 288 -16.76 -19.79 0.46
N PHE A 289 -18.04 -20.17 0.62
CA PHE A 289 -18.50 -21.17 1.56
C PHE A 289 -19.42 -22.18 0.84
N ASP A 290 -19.13 -23.48 0.99
CA ASP A 290 -19.98 -24.58 0.54
C ASP A 290 -20.87 -25.04 1.68
N SER A 291 -22.16 -24.77 1.61
CA SER A 291 -23.14 -25.05 2.67
C SER A 291 -23.49 -26.53 2.82
N ARG A 292 -23.12 -27.39 1.86
CA ARG A 292 -23.33 -28.83 1.92
C ARG A 292 -22.12 -29.57 2.50
N GLU A 293 -20.92 -29.19 2.08
CA GLU A 293 -19.66 -29.76 2.56
C GLU A 293 -19.17 -29.11 3.85
N LEU A 294 -19.78 -27.98 4.28
CA LEU A 294 -19.39 -27.18 5.43
C LEU A 294 -17.93 -26.72 5.37
N THR A 295 -17.46 -26.40 4.18
CA THR A 295 -16.07 -25.99 3.91
C THR A 295 -16.00 -24.57 3.37
N THR A 296 -14.90 -23.88 3.69
CA THR A 296 -14.60 -22.55 3.14
C THR A 296 -13.36 -22.62 2.26
N GLY A 297 -13.30 -21.77 1.23
CA GLY A 297 -12.13 -21.68 0.36
C GLY A 297 -11.76 -20.23 0.07
N ASN A 298 -10.47 -20.02 -0.21
CA ASN A 298 -9.99 -18.71 -0.63
C ASN A 298 -10.56 -18.34 -1.99
N LEU A 299 -10.75 -17.03 -2.19
CA LEU A 299 -11.06 -16.51 -3.52
C LEU A 299 -9.91 -16.86 -4.49
N PRO A 300 -10.22 -17.17 -5.75
CA PRO A 300 -9.18 -17.37 -6.75
C PRO A 300 -8.29 -16.13 -6.82
N ALA A 301 -7.00 -16.31 -7.03
CA ALA A 301 -6.05 -15.23 -7.24
C ALA A 301 -6.37 -14.54 -8.57
N GLY A 302 -7.21 -13.51 -8.55
CA GLY A 302 -7.64 -12.72 -9.68
C GLY A 302 -8.02 -11.33 -9.22
N LYS A 303 -8.05 -10.40 -10.15
CA LYS A 303 -8.44 -9.01 -9.88
C LYS A 303 -9.88 -8.97 -9.32
N ILE A 304 -10.07 -8.14 -8.32
CA ILE A 304 -11.40 -7.66 -7.96
C ILE A 304 -11.77 -6.65 -9.06
N ASP A 305 -12.91 -6.82 -9.73
CA ASP A 305 -13.42 -5.87 -10.71
C ASP A 305 -13.74 -4.51 -10.08
N GLY A 306 -14.00 -3.49 -10.89
CA GLY A 306 -14.34 -2.15 -10.41
C GLY A 306 -15.63 -2.05 -9.59
N HIS A 307 -16.32 -3.17 -9.37
CA HIS A 307 -17.54 -3.33 -8.57
C HIS A 307 -17.33 -4.20 -7.33
N GLY A 308 -16.07 -4.59 -7.01
CA GLY A 308 -15.75 -5.41 -5.85
C GLY A 308 -15.92 -6.93 -6.05
N ASN A 309 -16.29 -7.40 -7.24
CA ASN A 309 -16.43 -8.82 -7.52
C ASN A 309 -15.12 -9.43 -8.01
N PRO A 310 -14.75 -10.65 -7.57
CA PRO A 310 -13.59 -11.33 -8.10
C PRO A 310 -13.78 -11.67 -9.59
N GLU A 311 -12.86 -11.18 -10.45
CA GLU A 311 -12.80 -11.68 -11.83
C GLU A 311 -12.45 -13.17 -11.80
N ILE A 312 -13.41 -14.02 -12.13
CA ILE A 312 -13.23 -15.46 -12.22
C ILE A 312 -12.42 -15.75 -13.50
N SER A 313 -11.11 -15.94 -13.34
CA SER A 313 -10.32 -16.46 -14.47
C SER A 313 -10.70 -17.92 -14.70
N ASN A 314 -11.00 -18.27 -15.95
CA ASN A 314 -11.32 -19.64 -16.42
C ASN A 314 -10.11 -20.59 -16.31
N ASN A 315 -9.57 -20.80 -15.13
CA ASN A 315 -8.55 -21.79 -14.88
C ASN A 315 -9.23 -23.05 -14.34
N ARG A 316 -9.08 -24.19 -15.05
CA ARG A 316 -9.78 -25.47 -14.86
C ARG A 316 -9.62 -26.16 -13.50
N ASP A 317 -8.95 -25.53 -12.53
CA ASP A 317 -8.76 -26.04 -11.18
C ASP A 317 -9.56 -25.32 -10.07
N SER A 318 -10.40 -24.36 -10.40
CA SER A 318 -11.27 -23.72 -9.41
C SER A 318 -12.59 -24.49 -9.28
N ARG A 319 -12.85 -25.09 -8.13
CA ARG A 319 -14.14 -25.73 -7.77
C ARG A 319 -15.28 -24.74 -7.55
N ILE A 320 -15.19 -23.52 -8.07
CA ILE A 320 -16.23 -22.51 -7.99
C ILE A 320 -17.10 -22.66 -9.24
N PRO A 321 -18.39 -22.96 -9.10
CA PRO A 321 -19.30 -22.97 -10.25
C PRO A 321 -19.40 -21.57 -10.84
N THR A 322 -19.16 -21.44 -12.13
CA THR A 322 -19.52 -20.24 -12.89
C THR A 322 -21.02 -20.05 -12.76
N ALA A 323 -21.47 -18.97 -12.12
CA ALA A 323 -22.86 -18.56 -12.22
C ALA A 323 -23.16 -18.33 -13.72
N ALA A 324 -23.94 -19.21 -14.30
CA ALA A 324 -24.37 -19.10 -15.69
C ALA A 324 -25.13 -17.78 -15.84
N ALA A 325 -24.69 -16.98 -16.79
CA ALA A 325 -25.46 -15.85 -17.31
C ALA A 325 -26.81 -16.38 -17.84
N THR A 326 -27.84 -16.23 -17.02
CA THR A 326 -29.21 -16.47 -17.43
C THR A 326 -30.01 -15.21 -17.18
N ALA A 327 -29.97 -14.31 -18.15
CA ALA A 327 -31.07 -13.39 -18.43
C ALA A 327 -30.74 -12.53 -19.65
N ALA A 328 -30.94 -13.08 -20.84
CA ALA A 328 -31.28 -12.26 -21.99
C ALA A 328 -32.20 -13.12 -22.88
N GLY A 329 -33.49 -12.85 -22.82
CA GLY A 329 -34.43 -13.47 -23.75
C GLY A 329 -35.85 -13.52 -23.19
N GLN A 330 -36.53 -12.41 -23.13
CA GLN A 330 -37.87 -12.15 -23.72
C GLN A 330 -38.25 -10.70 -23.48
#